data_ff19d5bba2d8bebe722efd5728713dd7
#
_entry.id   ff19d5bba2d8bebe722efd5728713dd7
#
_cell.length_a   1.000
_cell.length_b   1.000
_cell.length_c   1.000
_cell.angle_alpha   90.00
_cell.angle_beta   90.00
_cell.angle_gamma   90.00
#
_symmetry.space_group_name_H-M   'P 1'
#
loop_
_entity.id
_entity.type
_entity.pdbx_description
1 polymer ?
#
loop_
_entity_poly.entity_id
_entity_poly.type
_entity_poly.pdbx_seq_one_letter_code
_entity_poly.pdbx_strand_id
1 'polypeptide(L)'
;MKKEEQELAVVRARQEVTRIENLINANNQDIQTTRENRKTADFMMYEAYDNYLNYLYEKGEKLEEEKIQALEKLEEEKQKLIEMEKEVNVLEKHKERLKEIYLAEEKAAELKQLSEIGSQRFFLRQREDREEEEILQRLEQEQNEGKYEN
;
A
#
# COMPACT_ATOMS: atom_id res chain seq x y z
N MET A 1 -10.90 -3.63 4.26
CA MET A 1 -12.35 -3.44 4.04
C MET A 1 -12.67 -2.14 3.33
N LYS A 2 -12.25 -0.99 3.84
CA LYS A 2 -12.51 0.31 3.18
C LYS A 2 -11.91 0.41 1.77
N LYS A 3 -10.71 -0.14 1.54
CA LYS A 3 -10.06 -0.16 0.23
C LYS A 3 -10.85 -1.00 -0.79
N GLU A 4 -11.35 -2.16 -0.38
CA GLU A 4 -12.15 -3.04 -1.23
C GLU A 4 -13.47 -2.39 -1.63
N GLU A 5 -14.13 -1.71 -0.69
CA GLU A 5 -15.34 -0.93 -0.96
C GLU A 5 -15.08 0.19 -1.96
N GLN A 6 -13.92 0.86 -1.85
CA GLN A 6 -13.53 1.91 -2.78
C GLN A 6 -13.18 1.36 -4.16
N GLU A 7 -12.54 0.20 -4.24
CA GLU A 7 -12.30 -0.50 -5.51
C GLU A 7 -13.62 -0.86 -6.21
N LEU A 8 -14.61 -1.32 -5.46
CA LEU A 8 -15.96 -1.58 -5.98
C LEU A 8 -16.64 -0.30 -6.46
N ALA A 9 -16.47 0.82 -5.74
CA ALA A 9 -17.00 2.11 -6.16
C ALA A 9 -16.41 2.57 -7.49
N VAL A 10 -15.11 2.38 -7.71
CA VAL A 10 -14.44 2.65 -8.99
C VAL A 10 -14.99 1.76 -10.10
N VAL A 11 -15.17 0.47 -9.86
CA VAL A 11 -15.75 -0.47 -10.84
C VAL A 11 -17.16 -0.06 -11.22
N ARG A 12 -18.00 0.29 -10.25
CA ARG A 12 -19.37 0.76 -10.51
C ARG A 12 -19.39 2.05 -11.32
N ALA A 13 -18.49 2.98 -11.01
CA ALA A 13 -18.38 4.23 -11.77
C ALA A 13 -17.95 3.98 -13.22
N ARG A 14 -17.05 3.02 -13.48
CA ARG A 14 -16.67 2.60 -14.83
C ARG A 14 -17.83 1.95 -15.58
N GLN A 15 -18.57 1.10 -14.90
CA GLN A 15 -19.76 0.45 -15.48
C GLN A 15 -20.82 1.49 -15.90
N GLU A 16 -20.99 2.54 -15.09
CA GLU A 16 -21.91 3.63 -15.40
C GLU A 16 -21.46 4.40 -16.66
N VAL A 17 -20.17 4.71 -16.76
CA VAL A 17 -19.60 5.34 -17.98
C VAL A 17 -19.83 4.45 -19.20
N THR A 18 -19.58 3.16 -19.11
CA THR A 18 -19.78 2.19 -20.19
C THR A 18 -21.25 2.12 -20.59
N ARG A 19 -22.16 2.12 -19.61
CA ARG A 19 -23.61 2.11 -19.87
C ARG A 19 -24.02 3.34 -20.69
N ILE A 20 -23.54 4.50 -20.30
CA ILE A 20 -23.86 5.77 -21.01
C ILE A 20 -23.23 5.77 -22.42
N GLU A 21 -22.01 5.32 -22.57
CA GLU A 21 -21.35 5.19 -23.89
C GLU A 21 -22.13 4.27 -24.82
N ASN A 22 -22.65 3.14 -24.31
CA ASN A 22 -23.50 2.24 -25.09
C ASN A 22 -24.82 2.91 -25.50
N LEU A 23 -25.42 3.73 -24.62
CA LEU A 23 -26.60 4.50 -24.95
C LEU A 23 -26.32 5.55 -26.01
N ILE A 24 -25.18 6.23 -25.97
CA ILE A 24 -24.74 7.19 -26.99
C ILE A 24 -24.57 6.48 -28.33
N ASN A 25 -23.91 5.32 -28.35
CA ASN A 25 -23.74 4.57 -29.59
C ASN A 25 -25.07 4.09 -30.18
N ALA A 26 -25.99 3.62 -29.36
CA ALA A 26 -27.34 3.25 -29.79
C ALA A 26 -28.11 4.47 -30.36
N ASN A 27 -28.00 5.62 -29.68
CA ASN A 27 -28.62 6.85 -30.17
C ASN A 27 -28.04 7.30 -31.52
N ASN A 28 -26.73 7.22 -31.69
CA ASN A 28 -26.07 7.54 -32.97
C ASN A 28 -26.49 6.61 -34.10
N GLN A 29 -26.66 5.32 -33.80
CA GLN A 29 -27.20 4.35 -34.77
C GLN A 29 -28.64 4.68 -35.15
N ASP A 30 -29.49 5.06 -34.21
CA ASP A 30 -30.87 5.48 -34.46
C ASP A 30 -30.92 6.72 -35.31
N ILE A 31 -30.05 7.69 -35.08
CA ILE A 31 -29.91 8.91 -35.91
C ILE A 31 -29.56 8.50 -37.33
N GLN A 32 -28.57 7.66 -37.53
CA GLN A 32 -28.14 7.22 -38.85
C GLN A 32 -29.24 6.46 -39.58
N THR A 33 -29.86 5.50 -38.92
CA THR A 33 -30.99 4.73 -39.48
C THR A 33 -32.15 5.62 -39.85
N THR A 34 -32.51 6.59 -39.02
CA THR A 34 -33.60 7.54 -39.27
C THR A 34 -33.29 8.44 -40.48
N ARG A 35 -32.05 8.92 -40.62
CA ARG A 35 -31.60 9.69 -41.77
C ARG A 35 -31.70 8.89 -43.07
N GLU A 36 -31.29 7.63 -43.05
CA GLU A 36 -31.39 6.72 -44.21
C GLU A 36 -32.82 6.43 -44.58
N ASN A 37 -33.69 6.17 -43.61
CA ASN A 37 -35.12 5.95 -43.83
C ASN A 37 -35.81 7.18 -44.35
N ARG A 38 -35.41 8.37 -43.93
CA ARG A 38 -35.94 9.65 -44.43
C ARG A 38 -35.70 9.82 -45.94
N LYS A 39 -34.53 9.40 -46.44
CA LYS A 39 -34.17 9.53 -47.87
C LYS A 39 -35.09 8.76 -48.77
N THR A 40 -35.67 7.67 -48.30
CA THR A 40 -36.58 6.81 -49.10
C THR A 40 -38.03 6.95 -48.71
N ALA A 41 -38.37 7.86 -47.79
CA ALA A 41 -39.72 8.08 -47.31
C ALA A 41 -40.49 9.07 -48.25
N ASP A 42 -41.83 8.99 -48.15
CA ASP A 42 -42.71 9.97 -48.81
C ASP A 42 -42.53 11.37 -48.22
N PHE A 43 -42.70 12.36 -49.05
CA PHE A 43 -42.61 13.77 -48.66
C PHE A 43 -43.49 14.13 -47.45
N MET A 44 -44.68 13.54 -47.32
CA MET A 44 -45.56 13.75 -46.19
C MET A 44 -44.99 13.26 -44.83
N MET A 45 -44.01 12.37 -44.87
CA MET A 45 -43.37 11.81 -43.67
C MET A 45 -42.14 12.62 -43.23
N TYR A 46 -41.65 13.56 -44.02
CA TYR A 46 -40.41 14.28 -43.73
C TYR A 46 -40.48 15.08 -42.44
N GLU A 47 -41.56 15.73 -42.12
CA GLU A 47 -41.76 16.46 -40.90
C GLU A 47 -41.68 15.54 -39.66
N ALA A 48 -42.31 14.37 -39.73
CA ALA A 48 -42.27 13.40 -38.67
C ALA A 48 -40.84 12.88 -38.44
N TYR A 49 -40.09 12.62 -39.51
CA TYR A 49 -38.69 12.21 -39.41
C TYR A 49 -37.81 13.33 -38.84
N ASP A 50 -38.02 14.55 -39.27
CA ASP A 50 -37.26 15.70 -38.75
C ASP A 50 -37.55 15.95 -37.27
N ASN A 51 -38.77 15.83 -36.83
CA ASN A 51 -39.13 15.91 -35.40
C ASN A 51 -38.49 14.81 -34.56
N TYR A 52 -38.46 13.57 -35.08
CA TYR A 52 -37.81 12.47 -34.41
C TYR A 52 -36.29 12.63 -34.36
N LEU A 53 -35.68 13.14 -35.45
CA LEU A 53 -34.23 13.46 -35.45
C LEU A 53 -33.89 14.54 -34.42
N ASN A 54 -34.72 15.59 -34.31
CA ASN A 54 -34.52 16.64 -33.31
C ASN A 54 -34.60 16.06 -31.88
N TYR A 55 -35.54 15.15 -31.65
CA TYR A 55 -35.64 14.43 -30.39
C TYR A 55 -34.38 13.60 -30.10
N LEU A 56 -33.85 12.90 -31.10
CA LEU A 56 -32.60 12.09 -30.93
C LEU A 56 -31.38 12.99 -30.71
N TYR A 57 -31.30 14.16 -31.34
CA TYR A 57 -30.22 15.12 -31.10
C TYR A 57 -30.26 15.69 -29.69
N GLU A 58 -31.42 16.06 -29.18
CA GLU A 58 -31.59 16.54 -27.81
C GLU A 58 -31.23 15.42 -26.79
N LYS A 59 -31.65 14.21 -27.07
CA LYS A 59 -31.30 13.02 -26.27
C LYS A 59 -29.80 12.81 -26.27
N GLY A 60 -29.14 12.95 -27.42
CA GLY A 60 -27.69 12.82 -27.54
C GLY A 60 -26.93 13.87 -26.71
N GLU A 61 -27.39 15.12 -26.71
CA GLU A 61 -26.81 16.18 -25.90
C GLU A 61 -26.92 15.87 -24.41
N LYS A 62 -28.06 15.41 -23.94
CA LYS A 62 -28.27 14.99 -22.55
C LYS A 62 -27.36 13.81 -22.16
N LEU A 63 -27.23 12.84 -23.06
CA LEU A 63 -26.34 11.69 -22.83
C LEU A 63 -24.88 12.12 -22.75
N GLU A 64 -24.44 13.08 -23.56
CA GLU A 64 -23.07 13.63 -23.48
C GLU A 64 -22.84 14.36 -22.15
N GLU A 65 -23.80 15.13 -21.65
CA GLU A 65 -23.75 15.77 -20.35
C GLU A 65 -23.66 14.75 -19.23
N GLU A 66 -24.48 13.69 -19.28
CA GLU A 66 -24.44 12.57 -18.31
C GLU A 66 -23.09 11.86 -18.35
N LYS A 67 -22.51 11.68 -19.55
CA LYS A 67 -21.19 11.09 -19.72
C LYS A 67 -20.11 11.92 -19.03
N ILE A 68 -20.14 13.23 -19.21
CA ILE A 68 -19.19 14.14 -18.55
C ILE A 68 -19.30 14.01 -17.03
N GLN A 69 -20.52 14.02 -16.48
CA GLN A 69 -20.75 13.84 -15.04
C GLN A 69 -20.27 12.47 -14.54
N ALA A 70 -20.52 11.43 -15.33
CA ALA A 70 -20.07 10.08 -14.98
C ALA A 70 -18.55 9.94 -15.00
N LEU A 71 -17.87 10.60 -15.95
CA LEU A 71 -16.41 10.64 -16.02
C LEU A 71 -15.80 11.42 -14.83
N GLU A 72 -16.42 12.54 -14.46
CA GLU A 72 -16.00 13.30 -13.27
C GLU A 72 -16.13 12.46 -11.99
N LYS A 73 -17.23 11.75 -11.84
CA LYS A 73 -17.46 10.85 -10.71
C LYS A 73 -16.45 9.70 -10.68
N LEU A 74 -16.15 9.12 -11.84
CA LEU A 74 -15.13 8.09 -11.97
C LEU A 74 -13.76 8.62 -11.52
N GLU A 75 -13.39 9.81 -11.93
CA GLU A 75 -12.13 10.42 -11.53
C GLU A 75 -12.07 10.70 -10.03
N GLU A 76 -13.17 11.22 -9.44
CA GLU A 76 -13.26 11.41 -7.99
C GLU A 76 -13.07 10.10 -7.23
N GLU A 77 -13.71 9.02 -7.67
CA GLU A 77 -13.58 7.71 -7.03
C GLU A 77 -12.16 7.12 -7.18
N LYS A 78 -11.53 7.33 -8.33
CA LYS A 78 -10.11 6.96 -8.55
C LYS A 78 -9.18 7.73 -7.62
N GLN A 79 -9.40 9.03 -7.44
CA GLN A 79 -8.59 9.85 -6.54
C GLN A 79 -8.74 9.42 -5.08
N LYS A 80 -9.95 9.10 -4.65
CA LYS A 80 -10.19 8.54 -3.31
C LYS A 80 -9.42 7.23 -3.10
N LEU A 81 -9.41 6.36 -4.10
CA LEU A 81 -8.67 5.10 -4.05
C LEU A 81 -7.16 5.34 -3.94
N ILE A 82 -6.62 6.27 -4.73
CA ILE A 82 -5.20 6.64 -4.68
C ILE A 82 -4.80 7.18 -3.30
N GLU A 83 -5.63 8.04 -2.70
CA GLU A 83 -5.41 8.58 -1.37
C GLU A 83 -5.44 7.47 -0.30
N MET A 84 -6.37 6.53 -0.39
CA MET A 84 -6.43 5.37 0.50
C MET A 84 -5.19 4.48 0.38
N GLU A 85 -4.72 4.24 -0.85
CA GLU A 85 -3.49 3.47 -1.10
C GLU A 85 -2.26 4.16 -0.50
N LYS A 86 -2.18 5.49 -0.61
CA LYS A 86 -1.11 6.27 0.03
C LYS A 86 -1.14 6.15 1.55
N GLU A 87 -2.31 6.24 2.16
CA GLU A 87 -2.47 6.07 3.61
C GLU A 87 -2.07 4.68 4.07
N VAL A 88 -2.47 3.64 3.35
CA VAL A 88 -2.08 2.25 3.63
C VAL A 88 -0.57 2.09 3.52
N ASN A 89 0.06 2.63 2.47
CA ASN A 89 1.51 2.58 2.29
C ASN A 89 2.26 3.30 3.42
N VAL A 90 1.76 4.44 3.87
CA VAL A 90 2.34 5.18 5.02
C VAL A 90 2.25 4.33 6.29
N LEU A 91 1.11 3.69 6.55
CA LEU A 91 0.91 2.83 7.70
C LEU A 91 1.81 1.59 7.66
N GLU A 92 1.97 0.97 6.49
CA GLU A 92 2.86 -0.18 6.30
C GLU A 92 4.32 0.20 6.55
N LYS A 93 4.77 1.32 6.00
CA LYS A 93 6.11 1.85 6.25
C LYS A 93 6.35 2.16 7.73
N HIS A 94 5.35 2.71 8.39
CA HIS A 94 5.42 2.98 9.83
C HIS A 94 5.54 1.69 10.63
N LYS A 95 4.78 0.66 10.30
CA LYS A 95 4.90 -0.68 10.91
C LYS A 95 6.28 -1.29 10.69
N GLU A 96 6.81 -1.20 9.48
CA GLU A 96 8.16 -1.68 9.16
C GLU A 96 9.22 -0.97 9.99
N ARG A 97 9.14 0.35 10.12
CA ARG A 97 10.05 1.14 10.96
C ARG A 97 9.98 0.74 12.43
N LEU A 98 8.77 0.56 12.96
CA LEU A 98 8.59 0.10 14.35
C LEU A 98 9.17 -1.29 14.55
N LYS A 99 8.99 -2.18 13.59
CA LYS A 99 9.57 -3.52 13.60
C LYS A 99 11.10 -3.48 13.58
N GLU A 100 11.69 -2.66 12.72
CA GLU A 100 13.14 -2.47 12.63
C GLU A 100 13.71 -1.91 13.93
N ILE A 101 13.06 -0.90 14.52
CA ILE A 101 13.44 -0.32 15.81
C ILE A 101 13.39 -1.38 16.91
N TYR A 102 12.31 -2.15 16.98
CA TYR A 102 12.14 -3.23 17.94
C TYR A 102 13.25 -4.29 17.81
N LEU A 103 13.54 -4.73 16.58
CA LEU A 103 14.60 -5.70 16.32
C LEU A 103 15.99 -5.15 16.65
N ALA A 104 16.24 -3.87 16.39
CA ALA A 104 17.49 -3.21 16.74
C ALA A 104 17.67 -3.10 18.27
N GLU A 105 16.62 -2.74 18.99
CA GLU A 105 16.62 -2.72 20.47
C GLU A 105 16.85 -4.09 21.06
N GLU A 106 16.20 -5.12 20.51
CA GLU A 106 16.38 -6.50 20.93
C GLU A 106 17.82 -6.98 20.75
N LYS A 107 18.41 -6.72 19.58
CA LYS A 107 19.83 -7.00 19.30
C LYS A 107 20.77 -6.24 20.24
N ALA A 108 20.50 -4.98 20.48
CA ALA A 108 21.29 -4.17 21.41
C ALA A 108 21.24 -4.71 22.84
N ALA A 109 20.05 -5.16 23.28
CA ALA A 109 19.88 -5.80 24.58
C ALA A 109 20.65 -7.11 24.68
N GLU A 110 20.59 -7.96 23.64
CA GLU A 110 21.36 -9.21 23.57
C GLU A 110 22.87 -8.96 23.61
N LEU A 111 23.36 -8.01 22.83
CA LEU A 111 24.78 -7.63 22.81
C LEU A 111 25.24 -7.11 24.16
N LYS A 112 24.40 -6.33 24.83
CA LYS A 112 24.67 -5.83 26.18
C LYS A 112 24.80 -6.99 27.20
N GLN A 113 23.86 -7.94 27.14
CA GLN A 113 23.91 -9.14 27.99
C GLN A 113 25.17 -9.99 27.74
N LEU A 114 25.51 -10.21 26.47
CA LEU A 114 26.72 -10.94 26.09
C LEU A 114 27.98 -10.22 26.55
N SER A 115 28.02 -8.91 26.44
CA SER A 115 29.14 -8.08 26.93
C SER A 115 29.27 -8.15 28.45
N GLU A 116 28.18 -8.10 29.20
CA GLU A 116 28.16 -8.26 30.66
C GLU A 116 28.65 -9.64 31.09
N ILE A 117 28.18 -10.70 30.43
CA ILE A 117 28.63 -12.08 30.67
C ILE A 117 30.13 -12.22 30.35
N GLY A 118 30.59 -11.66 29.24
CA GLY A 118 32.01 -11.66 28.87
C GLY A 118 32.86 -10.92 29.88
N SER A 119 32.43 -9.77 30.37
CA SER A 119 33.09 -9.02 31.41
C SER A 119 33.17 -9.77 32.75
N GLN A 120 32.08 -10.41 33.16
CA GLN A 120 32.03 -11.25 34.36
C GLN A 120 32.99 -12.42 34.27
N ARG A 121 33.06 -13.13 33.16
CA ARG A 121 33.99 -14.23 32.92
C ARG A 121 35.43 -13.78 32.94
N PHE A 122 35.73 -12.63 32.37
CA PHE A 122 37.05 -12.03 32.38
C PHE A 122 37.51 -11.71 33.79
N PHE A 123 36.68 -11.09 34.61
CA PHE A 123 36.97 -10.78 36.00
C PHE A 123 37.16 -12.05 36.86
N LEU A 124 36.34 -13.08 36.64
CA LEU A 124 36.49 -14.37 37.30
C LEU A 124 37.83 -15.05 36.96
N ARG A 125 38.24 -15.02 35.70
CA ARG A 125 39.56 -15.58 35.29
C ARG A 125 40.71 -14.80 35.91
N GLN A 126 40.64 -13.48 35.94
CA GLN A 126 41.67 -12.69 36.62
C GLN A 126 41.76 -13.00 38.09
N ARG A 127 40.65 -13.23 38.75
CA ARG A 127 40.66 -13.62 40.18
C ARG A 127 41.27 -14.98 40.36
N GLU A 128 40.93 -15.97 39.57
CA GLU A 128 41.51 -17.32 39.59
C GLU A 128 43.00 -17.27 39.34
N ASP A 129 43.45 -16.56 38.33
CA ASP A 129 44.87 -16.39 38.01
C ASP A 129 45.66 -15.76 39.20
N ARG A 130 45.09 -14.76 39.85
CA ARG A 130 45.71 -14.15 41.06
C ARG A 130 45.79 -15.12 42.23
N GLU A 131 44.73 -15.86 42.46
CA GLU A 131 44.70 -16.89 43.52
C GLU A 131 45.74 -17.96 43.26
N GLU A 132 45.89 -18.43 42.01
CA GLU A 132 46.93 -19.38 41.62
C GLU A 132 48.33 -18.82 41.83
N GLU A 133 48.58 -17.59 41.42
CA GLU A 133 49.86 -16.90 41.64
C GLU A 133 50.20 -16.76 43.13
N GLU A 134 49.23 -16.37 43.94
CA GLU A 134 49.41 -16.27 45.39
C GLU A 134 49.73 -17.62 46.02
N ILE A 135 49.06 -18.68 45.59
CA ILE A 135 49.34 -20.06 46.06
C ILE A 135 50.76 -20.50 45.69
N LEU A 136 51.15 -20.23 44.40
CA LEU A 136 52.52 -20.56 43.97
C LEU A 136 53.57 -19.77 44.73
N GLN A 137 53.35 -18.49 44.99
CA GLN A 137 54.26 -17.67 45.79
C GLN A 137 54.40 -18.19 47.22
N ARG A 138 53.34 -18.62 47.88
CA ARG A 138 53.35 -19.23 49.21
C ARG A 138 54.14 -20.53 49.24
N LEU A 139 53.91 -21.38 48.23
CA LEU A 139 54.65 -22.67 48.13
C LEU A 139 56.14 -22.43 47.91
N GLU A 140 56.53 -21.46 47.10
CA GLU A 140 57.93 -21.09 46.88
C GLU A 140 58.57 -20.53 48.16
N GLN A 141 57.85 -19.70 48.92
CA GLN A 141 58.31 -19.20 50.22
C GLN A 141 58.49 -20.31 51.22
N GLU A 142 57.55 -21.23 51.35
CA GLU A 142 57.63 -22.38 52.21
C GLU A 142 58.82 -23.31 51.86
N GLN A 143 59.07 -23.53 50.55
CA GLN A 143 60.23 -24.27 50.09
C GLN A 143 61.56 -23.59 50.43
N ASN A 144 61.62 -22.29 50.29
CA ASN A 144 62.81 -21.51 50.62
C ASN A 144 63.03 -21.43 52.11
N GLU A 145 62.02 -21.32 52.95
CA GLU A 145 62.13 -21.38 54.40
C GLU A 145 62.58 -22.74 54.85
N GLY A 146 62.07 -23.82 54.27
CA GLY A 146 62.49 -25.20 54.55
C GLY A 146 63.94 -25.49 54.18
N LYS A 147 64.54 -24.80 53.22
CA LYS A 147 65.95 -24.91 52.85
C LYS A 147 66.89 -24.26 53.87
N TYR A 148 66.46 -23.27 54.64
CA TYR A 148 67.25 -22.58 55.64
C TYR A 148 67.18 -23.19 57.01
N GLU A 149 66.23 -24.04 57.31
CA GLU A 149 66.08 -24.77 58.56
C GLU A 149 66.95 -26.04 58.65
N ASN A 150 67.48 -26.54 57.55
CA ASN A 150 68.42 -27.63 57.45
C ASN A 150 69.84 -27.08 57.30
#